data_e17d76c1f80d6a3f42f432790d6c2d0f
#
_entry.id   e17d76c1f80d6a3f42f432790d6c2d0f
#
_cell.length_a   1.000
_cell.length_b   1.000
_cell.length_c   1.000
_cell.angle_alpha   90.00
_cell.angle_beta   90.00
_cell.angle_gamma   90.00
#
_symmetry.space_group_name_H-M   'P 1'
#
loop_
_entity.id
_entity.type
_entity.pdbx_description
1 polymer ?
#
loop_
_entity_poly.entity_id
_entity_poly.type
_entity_poly.pdbx_seq_one_letter_code
_entity_poly.pdbx_strand_id
1 'polypeptide(L)'
;RDLVTKSFSGPARVAGSAGTGKTIVAIHRAAHLARENSDARVLLTTFSEPLAHALRRRLHRLLKPEPKLAERIDVHAMDSIALRLYQSRWGKPSIASDDAVMAALIQAKQDAGVDAFSDAFVWSEWRDIIDAWQLYSWDAYRDVTRAGRRTRISEQQRESLWQVFDRVLATLEQEKKLTLSQAYARVTEGIAANSSPFDFVVVDEAQDINVPQLSMLAAMAGEKPDGLFFSGDLGQRIFQAAFSWKSLGVDVRGRSKTLRVNYRTSHQIRRCADRLLDPEIADMDGNTESRKGTVSVFNGPDPVVTAFDSEDQEQTAVSQWIADRMTNDGIAASEIAVFVRSSEQFDRAQSAVEAADQAWHLLDERVDVQDGKVAIGSMHLAKGLEFRAVVVMACDDETIPLQSRIESIGDEADLQEVYATERHLLYVACTRARDFLRVTCVEPGSEFLEDLLG
;
A
#
# COMPACT_ATOMS: atom_id res chain seq x y z
N ARG A 1 -8.28 1.23 -24.33
CA ARG A 1 -8.37 2.53 -25.00
C ARG A 1 -9.48 3.38 -24.41
N ASP A 2 -10.71 2.92 -24.35
CA ASP A 2 -11.88 3.69 -23.92
C ASP A 2 -11.71 4.36 -22.54
N LEU A 3 -11.10 3.68 -21.56
CA LEU A 3 -10.87 4.23 -20.23
C LEU A 3 -9.82 5.35 -20.20
N VAL A 4 -8.90 5.34 -21.15
CA VAL A 4 -7.85 6.36 -21.27
C VAL A 4 -8.41 7.65 -21.87
N THR A 5 -9.30 7.54 -22.86
CA THR A 5 -9.79 8.68 -23.67
C THR A 5 -11.16 9.18 -23.23
N LYS A 6 -11.90 8.40 -22.41
CA LYS A 6 -13.23 8.79 -21.92
C LYS A 6 -13.16 10.03 -21.03
N SER A 7 -14.03 11.01 -21.26
CA SER A 7 -14.24 12.13 -20.35
C SER A 7 -15.15 11.75 -19.19
N PHE A 8 -14.83 12.25 -18.00
CA PHE A 8 -15.58 12.05 -16.76
C PHE A 8 -16.00 13.40 -16.19
N SER A 9 -17.22 13.47 -15.71
CA SER A 9 -17.77 14.71 -15.13
C SER A 9 -17.19 15.07 -13.74
N GLY A 10 -16.30 14.26 -13.21
CA GLY A 10 -15.65 14.43 -11.91
C GLY A 10 -14.66 13.31 -11.65
N PRO A 11 -14.26 13.05 -10.40
CA PRO A 11 -13.31 11.98 -10.04
C PRO A 11 -13.72 10.62 -10.61
N ALA A 12 -12.77 9.91 -11.18
CA ALA A 12 -13.00 8.60 -11.79
C ALA A 12 -11.98 7.57 -11.28
N ARG A 13 -12.37 6.28 -11.30
CA ARG A 13 -11.53 5.18 -10.81
C ARG A 13 -11.46 4.02 -11.79
N VAL A 14 -10.28 3.46 -11.92
CA VAL A 14 -10.05 2.16 -12.55
C VAL A 14 -9.57 1.18 -11.50
N ALA A 15 -10.35 0.13 -11.31
CA ALA A 15 -10.08 -0.97 -10.41
C ALA A 15 -9.61 -2.21 -11.18
N GLY A 16 -9.09 -3.21 -10.48
CA GLY A 16 -8.76 -4.53 -11.03
C GLY A 16 -7.68 -5.22 -10.22
N SER A 17 -7.62 -6.54 -10.28
CA SER A 17 -6.63 -7.34 -9.56
C SER A 17 -5.20 -7.05 -10.02
N ALA A 18 -4.20 -7.60 -9.30
CA ALA A 18 -2.80 -7.55 -9.70
C ALA A 18 -2.63 -7.97 -11.17
N GLY A 19 -1.77 -7.30 -11.93
CA GLY A 19 -1.45 -7.68 -13.31
C GLY A 19 -2.45 -7.28 -14.39
N THR A 20 -3.57 -6.59 -14.05
CA THR A 20 -4.59 -6.17 -15.05
C THR A 20 -4.23 -4.92 -15.86
N GLY A 21 -3.06 -4.32 -15.62
CA GLY A 21 -2.58 -3.18 -16.40
C GLY A 21 -3.07 -1.80 -15.91
N LYS A 22 -3.49 -1.66 -14.66
CA LYS A 22 -3.92 -0.39 -14.04
C LYS A 22 -2.90 0.73 -14.24
N THR A 23 -1.64 0.46 -13.91
CA THR A 23 -0.52 1.40 -14.09
C THR A 23 -0.37 1.86 -15.55
N ILE A 24 -0.58 0.96 -16.51
CA ILE A 24 -0.52 1.31 -17.94
C ILE A 24 -1.67 2.27 -18.30
N VAL A 25 -2.87 2.02 -17.76
CA VAL A 25 -4.01 2.95 -17.94
C VAL A 25 -3.70 4.32 -17.34
N ALA A 26 -3.12 4.37 -16.13
CA ALA A 26 -2.74 5.63 -15.46
C ALA A 26 -1.73 6.45 -16.30
N ILE A 27 -0.65 5.82 -16.77
CA ILE A 27 0.38 6.47 -17.60
C ILE A 27 -0.23 7.01 -18.91
N HIS A 28 -1.03 6.19 -19.59
CA HIS A 28 -1.68 6.60 -20.84
C HIS A 28 -2.74 7.68 -20.60
N ARG A 29 -3.44 7.66 -19.46
CA ARG A 29 -4.39 8.70 -19.07
C ARG A 29 -3.70 10.05 -18.87
N ALA A 30 -2.59 10.08 -18.13
CA ALA A 30 -1.79 11.30 -17.94
C ALA A 30 -1.31 11.86 -19.29
N ALA A 31 -0.79 10.99 -20.17
CA ALA A 31 -0.37 11.40 -21.50
C ALA A 31 -1.53 11.92 -22.36
N HIS A 32 -2.71 11.30 -22.31
CA HIS A 32 -3.92 11.74 -23.01
C HIS A 32 -4.37 13.12 -22.55
N LEU A 33 -4.50 13.33 -21.23
CA LEU A 33 -4.91 14.62 -20.67
C LEU A 33 -3.97 15.76 -21.08
N ALA A 34 -2.65 15.51 -21.08
CA ALA A 34 -1.69 16.50 -21.52
C ALA A 34 -1.72 16.76 -23.04
N ARG A 35 -2.13 15.78 -23.90
CA ARG A 35 -2.29 16.00 -25.35
C ARG A 35 -3.50 16.81 -25.69
N GLU A 36 -4.64 16.49 -25.08
CA GLU A 36 -5.92 17.17 -25.37
C GLU A 36 -5.94 18.62 -24.85
N ASN A 37 -5.09 18.95 -23.88
CA ASN A 37 -5.05 20.26 -23.23
C ASN A 37 -3.66 20.86 -23.33
N SER A 38 -3.41 21.74 -24.32
CA SER A 38 -2.08 22.24 -24.74
C SER A 38 -1.29 22.92 -23.62
N ASP A 39 -1.98 23.59 -22.68
CA ASP A 39 -1.34 24.39 -21.62
C ASP A 39 -1.42 23.71 -20.24
N ALA A 40 -2.10 22.56 -20.15
CA ALA A 40 -2.33 21.89 -18.89
C ALA A 40 -1.08 21.22 -18.34
N ARG A 41 -0.93 21.27 -17.02
CA ARG A 41 0.03 20.51 -16.26
C ARG A 41 -0.66 19.32 -15.59
N VAL A 42 -0.07 18.14 -15.73
CA VAL A 42 -0.58 16.90 -15.18
C VAL A 42 0.35 16.38 -14.09
N LEU A 43 -0.17 16.07 -12.92
CA LEU A 43 0.53 15.31 -11.90
C LEU A 43 0.20 13.82 -12.08
N LEU A 44 1.23 12.99 -12.28
CA LEU A 44 1.14 11.53 -12.16
C LEU A 44 1.83 11.14 -10.86
N THR A 45 1.07 10.63 -9.90
CA THR A 45 1.58 10.34 -8.55
C THR A 45 1.28 8.91 -8.11
N THR A 46 2.04 8.43 -7.12
CA THR A 46 1.91 7.12 -6.53
C THR A 46 2.39 7.12 -5.09
N PHE A 47 2.21 6.01 -4.39
CA PHE A 47 2.48 5.88 -2.96
C PHE A 47 3.96 6.09 -2.59
N SER A 48 4.92 5.52 -3.34
CA SER A 48 6.34 5.51 -2.94
C SER A 48 7.29 6.02 -4.03
N GLU A 49 8.50 6.44 -3.62
CA GLU A 49 9.54 6.90 -4.54
C GLU A 49 9.98 5.82 -5.57
N PRO A 50 10.22 4.55 -5.18
CA PRO A 50 10.55 3.51 -6.17
C PRO A 50 9.47 3.37 -7.25
N LEU A 51 8.20 3.39 -6.87
CA LEU A 51 7.09 3.35 -7.82
C LEU A 51 7.06 4.60 -8.71
N ALA A 52 7.29 5.78 -8.15
CA ALA A 52 7.39 7.02 -8.93
C ALA A 52 8.54 6.98 -9.94
N HIS A 53 9.70 6.43 -9.55
CA HIS A 53 10.81 6.20 -10.47
C HIS A 53 10.45 5.22 -11.61
N ALA A 54 9.75 4.13 -11.28
CA ALA A 54 9.27 3.18 -12.28
C ALA A 54 8.25 3.82 -13.24
N LEU A 55 7.31 4.61 -12.73
CA LEU A 55 6.35 5.36 -13.54
C LEU A 55 7.06 6.35 -14.48
N ARG A 56 8.04 7.09 -13.96
CA ARG A 56 8.83 8.05 -14.74
C ARG A 56 9.56 7.38 -15.90
N ARG A 57 10.23 6.25 -15.65
CA ARG A 57 10.91 5.48 -16.71
C ARG A 57 9.93 4.99 -17.79
N ARG A 58 8.75 4.49 -17.39
CA ARG A 58 7.71 4.02 -18.32
C ARG A 58 7.11 5.17 -19.14
N LEU A 59 6.83 6.31 -18.48
CA LEU A 59 6.32 7.53 -19.13
C LEU A 59 7.34 8.04 -20.16
N HIS A 60 8.60 8.17 -19.79
CA HIS A 60 9.67 8.59 -20.73
C HIS A 60 9.78 7.67 -21.93
N ARG A 61 9.65 6.35 -21.75
CA ARG A 61 9.64 5.39 -22.85
C ARG A 61 8.44 5.61 -23.78
N LEU A 62 7.25 5.83 -23.19
CA LEU A 62 6.02 6.10 -23.95
C LEU A 62 6.11 7.40 -24.75
N LEU A 63 6.65 8.45 -24.15
CA LEU A 63 6.68 9.81 -24.71
C LEU A 63 8.03 10.14 -25.41
N LYS A 64 8.87 9.16 -25.66
CA LYS A 64 10.14 9.38 -26.40
C LYS A 64 9.95 10.16 -27.73
N PRO A 65 8.87 9.95 -28.52
CA PRO A 65 8.59 10.74 -29.71
C PRO A 65 8.04 12.16 -29.44
N GLU A 66 7.61 12.44 -28.21
CA GLU A 66 6.92 13.69 -27.84
C GLU A 66 7.55 14.33 -26.58
N PRO A 67 8.83 14.75 -26.61
CA PRO A 67 9.54 15.22 -25.41
C PRO A 67 8.88 16.45 -24.77
N LYS A 68 8.34 17.38 -25.56
CA LYS A 68 7.62 18.56 -25.04
C LYS A 68 6.34 18.21 -24.26
N LEU A 69 5.72 17.07 -24.58
CA LEU A 69 4.58 16.58 -23.83
C LEU A 69 5.03 16.04 -22.47
N ALA A 70 6.19 15.35 -22.43
CA ALA A 70 6.74 14.81 -21.19
C ALA A 70 7.07 15.91 -20.16
N GLU A 71 7.48 17.12 -20.61
CA GLU A 71 7.77 18.27 -19.75
C GLU A 71 6.55 18.83 -19.01
N ARG A 72 5.35 18.50 -19.45
CA ARG A 72 4.08 18.94 -18.83
C ARG A 72 3.48 17.90 -17.89
N ILE A 73 4.15 16.75 -17.72
CA ILE A 73 3.71 15.67 -16.84
C ILE A 73 4.75 15.49 -15.74
N ASP A 74 4.42 15.98 -14.55
CA ASP A 74 5.25 15.80 -13.36
C ASP A 74 4.98 14.42 -12.75
N VAL A 75 6.04 13.65 -12.44
CA VAL A 75 5.92 12.33 -11.81
C VAL A 75 6.61 12.37 -10.45
N HIS A 76 5.85 12.18 -9.37
CA HIS A 76 6.34 12.22 -7.99
C HIS A 76 5.67 11.16 -7.12
N ALA A 77 6.36 10.75 -6.07
CA ALA A 77 5.70 10.13 -4.93
C ALA A 77 4.83 11.16 -4.19
N MET A 78 3.78 10.68 -3.52
CA MET A 78 2.80 11.55 -2.85
C MET A 78 3.47 12.47 -1.82
N ASP A 79 4.30 11.91 -0.95
CA ASP A 79 4.97 12.68 0.10
C ASP A 79 5.98 13.67 -0.48
N SER A 80 6.70 13.29 -1.51
CA SER A 80 7.68 14.16 -2.17
C SER A 80 7.03 15.39 -2.81
N ILE A 81 5.88 15.23 -3.48
CA ILE A 81 5.18 16.39 -4.04
C ILE A 81 4.62 17.30 -2.95
N ALA A 82 4.05 16.73 -1.87
CA ALA A 82 3.55 17.51 -0.74
C ALA A 82 4.67 18.35 -0.09
N LEU A 83 5.81 17.72 0.22
CA LEU A 83 6.95 18.41 0.82
C LEU A 83 7.56 19.47 -0.13
N ARG A 84 7.59 19.20 -1.42
CA ARG A 84 8.04 20.18 -2.43
C ARG A 84 7.12 21.41 -2.50
N LEU A 85 5.79 21.19 -2.49
CA LEU A 85 4.81 22.27 -2.46
C LEU A 85 4.88 23.05 -1.15
N TYR A 86 5.04 22.38 -0.02
CA TYR A 86 5.28 23.01 1.26
C TYR A 86 6.53 23.91 1.21
N GLN A 87 7.66 23.33 0.78
CA GLN A 87 8.94 24.03 0.74
C GLN A 87 8.94 25.26 -0.16
N SER A 88 8.23 25.20 -1.28
CA SER A 88 8.14 26.33 -2.22
C SER A 88 7.45 27.56 -1.61
N ARG A 89 6.63 27.37 -0.57
CA ARG A 89 5.82 28.44 0.03
C ARG A 89 6.27 28.86 1.41
N TRP A 90 6.71 27.91 2.24
CA TRP A 90 7.04 28.16 3.65
C TRP A 90 8.49 27.83 4.03
N GLY A 91 9.31 27.40 3.06
CA GLY A 91 10.65 26.92 3.33
C GLY A 91 10.68 25.43 3.75
N LYS A 92 11.87 24.90 4.02
CA LYS A 92 12.06 23.49 4.33
C LYS A 92 11.37 23.12 5.65
N PRO A 93 10.41 22.16 5.66
CA PRO A 93 9.78 21.72 6.90
C PRO A 93 10.74 20.91 7.76
N SER A 94 10.59 21.00 9.08
CA SER A 94 11.18 20.07 10.04
C SER A 94 10.13 19.00 10.36
N ILE A 95 10.23 17.84 9.72
CA ILE A 95 9.27 16.75 9.92
C ILE A 95 9.75 15.85 11.06
N ALA A 96 8.87 15.59 12.03
CA ALA A 96 9.10 14.58 13.06
C ALA A 96 9.02 13.18 12.44
N SER A 97 9.96 12.30 12.77
CA SER A 97 9.86 10.90 12.39
C SER A 97 8.80 10.19 13.23
N ASP A 98 8.24 9.10 12.70
CA ASP A 98 7.28 8.27 13.42
C ASP A 98 7.85 7.77 14.75
N ASP A 99 9.13 7.39 14.80
CA ASP A 99 9.81 6.98 16.03
C ASP A 99 9.86 8.11 17.07
N ALA A 100 10.11 9.34 16.64
CA ALA A 100 10.13 10.49 17.54
C ALA A 100 8.74 10.80 18.10
N VAL A 101 7.69 10.71 17.26
CA VAL A 101 6.31 10.88 17.71
C VAL A 101 5.88 9.75 18.64
N MET A 102 6.25 8.50 18.32
CA MET A 102 5.97 7.34 19.17
C MET A 102 6.64 7.51 20.55
N ALA A 103 7.90 7.91 20.59
CA ALA A 103 8.61 8.17 21.86
C ALA A 103 7.91 9.27 22.68
N ALA A 104 7.46 10.34 22.02
CA ALA A 104 6.72 11.43 22.69
C ALA A 104 5.36 10.93 23.23
N LEU A 105 4.64 10.06 22.50
CA LEU A 105 3.39 9.46 22.96
C LEU A 105 3.59 8.57 24.19
N ILE A 106 4.62 7.71 24.18
CA ILE A 106 4.94 6.83 25.31
C ILE A 106 5.28 7.68 26.55
N GLN A 107 6.10 8.71 26.41
CA GLN A 107 6.45 9.61 27.51
C GLN A 107 5.22 10.35 28.03
N ALA A 108 4.41 10.94 27.14
CA ALA A 108 3.20 11.67 27.51
C ALA A 108 2.17 10.76 28.22
N LYS A 109 2.05 9.49 27.79
CA LYS A 109 1.21 8.46 28.41
C LYS A 109 1.65 8.16 29.85
N GLN A 110 2.96 7.98 30.07
CA GLN A 110 3.55 7.78 31.41
C GLN A 110 3.31 8.98 32.32
N ASP A 111 3.58 10.19 31.81
CA ASP A 111 3.40 11.44 32.57
C ASP A 111 1.92 11.73 32.91
N ALA A 112 1.00 11.23 32.11
CA ALA A 112 -0.45 11.36 32.34
C ALA A 112 -1.03 10.22 33.19
N GLY A 113 -0.27 9.15 33.48
CA GLY A 113 -0.74 7.97 34.21
C GLY A 113 -1.84 7.21 33.47
N VAL A 114 -1.78 7.16 32.15
CA VAL A 114 -2.80 6.50 31.31
C VAL A 114 -2.36 5.08 30.97
N ASP A 115 -2.59 4.14 31.89
CA ASP A 115 -2.16 2.73 31.75
C ASP A 115 -3.23 1.81 31.11
N ALA A 116 -4.43 2.32 30.90
CA ALA A 116 -5.57 1.53 30.40
C ALA A 116 -5.46 1.13 28.93
N PHE A 117 -4.51 1.70 28.18
CA PHE A 117 -4.33 1.46 26.75
C PHE A 117 -2.92 1.00 26.44
N SER A 118 -2.78 0.07 25.51
CA SER A 118 -1.47 -0.33 24.98
C SER A 118 -0.82 0.81 24.19
N ASP A 119 0.51 0.81 24.08
CA ASP A 119 1.23 1.81 23.29
C ASP A 119 0.85 1.71 21.81
N ALA A 120 0.61 0.49 21.32
CA ALA A 120 0.12 0.25 19.96
C ALA A 120 -1.26 0.88 19.72
N PHE A 121 -2.19 0.80 20.68
CA PHE A 121 -3.49 1.46 20.57
C PHE A 121 -3.35 2.99 20.54
N VAL A 122 -2.55 3.56 21.46
CA VAL A 122 -2.32 5.03 21.52
C VAL A 122 -1.69 5.53 20.23
N TRP A 123 -0.71 4.79 19.69
CA TRP A 123 -0.09 5.10 18.40
C TRP A 123 -1.09 5.07 17.25
N SER A 124 -1.90 4.02 17.17
CA SER A 124 -2.88 3.89 16.08
C SER A 124 -3.98 4.95 16.18
N GLU A 125 -4.43 5.30 17.41
CA GLU A 125 -5.41 6.36 17.61
C GLU A 125 -4.85 7.74 17.24
N TRP A 126 -3.59 8.00 17.60
CA TRP A 126 -2.88 9.20 17.16
C TRP A 126 -2.80 9.27 15.65
N ARG A 127 -2.20 8.25 15.02
CA ARG A 127 -1.89 8.26 13.59
C ARG A 127 -3.16 8.33 12.72
N ASP A 128 -4.15 7.50 13.02
CA ASP A 128 -5.30 7.29 12.14
C ASP A 128 -6.49 8.20 12.46
N ILE A 129 -6.52 8.80 13.67
CA ILE A 129 -7.60 9.69 14.09
C ILE A 129 -7.09 11.11 14.35
N ILE A 130 -6.19 11.31 15.31
CA ILE A 130 -5.78 12.67 15.70
C ILE A 130 -5.02 13.36 14.56
N ASP A 131 -3.94 12.76 14.12
CA ASP A 131 -3.04 13.35 13.11
C ASP A 131 -3.65 13.32 11.71
N ALA A 132 -4.26 12.19 11.31
CA ALA A 132 -4.88 12.05 10.00
C ALA A 132 -6.03 13.06 9.76
N TRP A 133 -6.88 13.27 10.77
CA TRP A 133 -8.02 14.18 10.67
C TRP A 133 -7.75 15.58 11.23
N GLN A 134 -6.52 15.86 11.64
CA GLN A 134 -6.07 17.16 12.15
C GLN A 134 -6.90 17.66 13.33
N LEU A 135 -7.13 16.79 14.32
CA LEU A 135 -7.95 17.08 15.49
C LEU A 135 -7.08 17.75 16.57
N TYR A 136 -7.10 19.08 16.61
CA TYR A 136 -6.25 19.88 17.50
C TYR A 136 -6.98 20.47 18.73
N SER A 137 -8.17 19.95 19.02
CA SER A 137 -8.92 20.36 20.22
C SER A 137 -9.70 19.19 20.80
N TRP A 138 -9.95 19.25 22.11
CA TRP A 138 -10.77 18.27 22.79
C TRP A 138 -12.14 18.12 22.13
N ASP A 139 -12.82 19.22 21.83
CA ASP A 139 -14.16 19.18 21.22
C ASP A 139 -14.13 18.46 19.88
N ALA A 140 -13.12 18.70 19.04
CA ALA A 140 -12.97 18.02 17.76
C ALA A 140 -12.76 16.51 17.94
N TYR A 141 -11.92 16.09 18.92
CA TYR A 141 -11.69 14.68 19.19
C TYR A 141 -12.88 14.00 19.85
N ARG A 142 -13.54 14.68 20.80
CA ARG A 142 -14.74 14.16 21.45
C ARG A 142 -15.84 13.83 20.44
N ASP A 143 -16.07 14.73 19.49
CA ASP A 143 -17.20 14.67 18.57
C ASP A 143 -16.89 13.92 17.26
N VAL A 144 -15.62 13.53 17.03
CA VAL A 144 -15.23 12.80 15.81
C VAL A 144 -15.92 11.45 15.70
N THR A 145 -16.48 11.18 14.53
CA THR A 145 -16.95 9.86 14.16
C THR A 145 -15.76 8.99 13.79
N ARG A 146 -15.43 7.99 14.60
CA ARG A 146 -14.32 7.06 14.36
C ARG A 146 -14.72 6.02 13.30
N ALA A 147 -14.99 6.51 12.08
CA ALA A 147 -15.38 5.66 10.96
C ALA A 147 -14.24 4.66 10.64
N GLY A 148 -14.59 3.38 10.50
CA GLY A 148 -13.61 2.31 10.30
C GLY A 148 -13.00 1.74 11.58
N ARG A 149 -13.19 2.40 12.74
CA ARG A 149 -12.78 1.90 14.05
C ARG A 149 -13.98 1.33 14.78
N ARG A 150 -13.88 0.09 15.20
CA ARG A 150 -14.98 -0.61 15.90
C ARG A 150 -14.83 -0.61 17.41
N THR A 151 -13.61 -0.43 17.95
CA THR A 151 -13.38 -0.28 19.39
C THR A 151 -14.13 0.94 19.91
N ARG A 152 -15.11 0.72 20.76
CA ARG A 152 -15.84 1.81 21.43
C ARG A 152 -15.04 2.28 22.63
N ILE A 153 -14.75 3.56 22.69
CA ILE A 153 -14.15 4.23 23.84
C ILE A 153 -15.15 5.22 24.42
N SER A 154 -15.30 5.19 25.74
CA SER A 154 -16.17 6.11 26.47
C SER A 154 -15.62 7.54 26.41
N GLU A 155 -16.45 8.53 26.72
CA GLU A 155 -16.03 9.93 26.79
C GLU A 155 -14.89 10.12 27.81
N GLN A 156 -14.98 9.49 28.97
CA GLN A 156 -13.93 9.52 30.00
C GLN A 156 -12.60 8.92 29.50
N GLN A 157 -12.66 7.84 28.72
CA GLN A 157 -11.49 7.25 28.10
C GLN A 157 -10.89 8.17 27.02
N ARG A 158 -11.73 8.84 26.24
CA ARG A 158 -11.28 9.84 25.26
C ARG A 158 -10.61 11.02 25.97
N GLU A 159 -11.17 11.49 27.10
CA GLU A 159 -10.57 12.57 27.88
C GLU A 159 -9.17 12.21 28.39
N SER A 160 -9.00 10.97 28.89
CA SER A 160 -7.69 10.47 29.31
C SER A 160 -6.69 10.41 28.16
N LEU A 161 -7.11 9.92 27.00
CA LEU A 161 -6.28 9.88 25.79
C LEU A 161 -5.94 11.29 25.28
N TRP A 162 -6.89 12.22 25.36
CA TRP A 162 -6.66 13.60 24.95
C TRP A 162 -5.54 14.27 25.74
N GLN A 163 -5.44 13.99 27.05
CA GLN A 163 -4.33 14.50 27.86
C GLN A 163 -2.95 14.07 27.32
N VAL A 164 -2.86 12.87 26.73
CA VAL A 164 -1.64 12.39 26.09
C VAL A 164 -1.42 13.13 24.77
N PHE A 165 -2.43 13.23 23.92
CA PHE A 165 -2.31 13.82 22.59
C PHE A 165 -2.02 15.33 22.65
N ASP A 166 -2.67 16.05 23.55
CA ASP A 166 -2.44 17.48 23.77
C ASP A 166 -0.98 17.77 24.15
N ARG A 167 -0.37 16.93 25.00
CA ARG A 167 1.05 17.06 25.37
C ARG A 167 1.98 16.81 24.17
N VAL A 168 1.66 15.83 23.32
CA VAL A 168 2.45 15.56 22.10
C VAL A 168 2.34 16.73 21.12
N LEU A 169 1.14 17.27 20.93
CA LEU A 169 0.94 18.48 20.11
C LEU A 169 1.77 19.65 20.62
N ALA A 170 1.74 19.91 21.94
CA ALA A 170 2.54 20.96 22.58
C ALA A 170 4.04 20.72 22.42
N THR A 171 4.51 19.49 22.52
CA THR A 171 5.93 19.13 22.32
C THR A 171 6.37 19.40 20.89
N LEU A 172 5.60 18.98 19.89
CA LEU A 172 5.89 19.23 18.49
C LEU A 172 5.95 20.73 18.18
N GLU A 173 5.02 21.52 18.76
CA GLU A 173 4.99 22.97 18.61
C GLU A 173 6.25 23.64 19.23
N GLN A 174 6.63 23.25 20.45
CA GLN A 174 7.86 23.75 21.11
C GLN A 174 9.12 23.44 20.31
N GLU A 175 9.21 22.24 19.74
CA GLU A 175 10.33 21.82 18.89
C GLU A 175 10.27 22.40 17.48
N LYS A 176 9.21 23.10 17.13
CA LYS A 176 8.92 23.60 15.76
C LYS A 176 8.97 22.49 14.72
N LYS A 177 8.52 21.31 15.10
CA LYS A 177 8.37 20.16 14.22
C LYS A 177 6.92 20.01 13.77
N LEU A 178 6.73 19.41 12.62
CA LEU A 178 5.44 19.05 12.05
C LEU A 178 5.39 17.55 11.81
N THR A 179 4.22 16.96 11.94
CA THR A 179 3.99 15.66 11.33
C THR A 179 3.88 15.81 9.80
N LEU A 180 4.01 14.72 9.08
CA LEU A 180 3.80 14.73 7.64
C LEU A 180 2.33 15.11 7.30
N SER A 181 1.37 14.64 8.09
CA SER A 181 -0.05 15.00 7.96
C SER A 181 -0.29 16.50 8.13
N GLN A 182 0.36 17.13 9.07
CA GLN A 182 0.32 18.59 9.25
C GLN A 182 0.90 19.34 8.06
N ALA A 183 1.97 18.83 7.47
CA ALA A 183 2.52 19.41 6.24
C ALA A 183 1.53 19.31 5.07
N TYR A 184 0.85 18.18 4.92
CA TYR A 184 -0.23 18.00 3.95
C TYR A 184 -1.39 18.97 4.18
N ALA A 185 -1.84 19.14 5.43
CA ALA A 185 -2.93 20.05 5.77
C ALA A 185 -2.60 21.49 5.37
N ARG A 186 -1.40 21.98 5.68
CA ARG A 186 -0.96 23.32 5.28
C ARG A 186 -0.90 23.48 3.75
N VAL A 187 -0.41 22.47 3.04
CA VAL A 187 -0.42 22.47 1.56
C VAL A 187 -1.85 22.52 1.03
N THR A 188 -2.76 21.75 1.60
CA THR A 188 -4.18 21.72 1.24
C THR A 188 -4.82 23.09 1.40
N GLU A 189 -4.65 23.74 2.54
CA GLU A 189 -5.13 25.10 2.81
C GLU A 189 -4.51 26.12 1.83
N GLY A 190 -3.19 25.95 1.58
CA GLY A 190 -2.48 26.78 0.64
C GLY A 190 -2.99 26.67 -0.80
N ILE A 191 -3.38 25.48 -1.24
CA ILE A 191 -3.98 25.25 -2.56
C ILE A 191 -5.40 25.84 -2.61
N ALA A 192 -6.22 25.62 -1.57
CA ALA A 192 -7.57 26.17 -1.51
C ALA A 192 -7.61 27.71 -1.55
N ALA A 193 -6.62 28.36 -0.95
CA ALA A 193 -6.50 29.83 -0.93
C ALA A 193 -5.92 30.42 -2.24
N ASN A 194 -5.33 29.58 -3.11
CA ASN A 194 -4.67 29.99 -4.36
C ASN A 194 -5.02 28.99 -5.45
N SER A 195 -4.52 29.20 -6.66
CA SER A 195 -4.71 28.22 -7.74
C SER A 195 -3.84 26.97 -7.52
N SER A 196 -4.38 25.81 -7.90
CA SER A 196 -3.62 24.54 -7.97
C SER A 196 -2.49 24.65 -9.00
N PRO A 197 -1.29 24.09 -8.71
CA PRO A 197 -0.21 24.03 -9.69
C PRO A 197 -0.44 23.00 -10.80
N PHE A 198 -1.47 22.16 -10.67
CA PHE A 198 -1.84 21.12 -11.63
C PHE A 198 -3.28 21.23 -12.04
N ASP A 199 -3.56 21.01 -13.32
CA ASP A 199 -4.92 20.99 -13.87
C ASP A 199 -5.56 19.62 -13.72
N PHE A 200 -4.76 18.56 -13.82
CA PHE A 200 -5.19 17.17 -13.72
C PHE A 200 -4.24 16.38 -12.83
N VAL A 201 -4.81 15.44 -12.07
CA VAL A 201 -4.05 14.54 -11.21
C VAL A 201 -4.44 13.11 -11.51
N VAL A 202 -3.45 12.27 -11.79
CA VAL A 202 -3.60 10.82 -11.99
C VAL A 202 -2.83 10.11 -10.89
N VAL A 203 -3.51 9.24 -10.16
CA VAL A 203 -2.96 8.53 -9.00
C VAL A 203 -2.91 7.04 -9.30
N ASP A 204 -1.72 6.44 -9.23
CA ASP A 204 -1.54 4.99 -9.26
C ASP A 204 -1.39 4.44 -7.84
N GLU A 205 -1.78 3.19 -7.61
CA GLU A 205 -1.84 2.52 -6.29
C GLU A 205 -2.73 3.28 -5.28
N ALA A 206 -3.88 3.76 -5.74
CA ALA A 206 -4.77 4.64 -4.98
C ALA A 206 -5.40 4.01 -3.73
N GLN A 207 -5.36 2.69 -3.57
CA GLN A 207 -5.86 2.01 -2.37
C GLN A 207 -5.03 2.30 -1.11
N ASP A 208 -3.82 2.86 -1.25
CA ASP A 208 -2.95 3.21 -0.12
C ASP A 208 -2.97 4.70 0.24
N ILE A 209 -3.83 5.47 -0.40
CA ILE A 209 -4.01 6.89 -0.06
C ILE A 209 -4.60 7.02 1.35
N ASN A 210 -4.01 7.88 2.17
CA ASN A 210 -4.54 8.25 3.48
C ASN A 210 -5.40 9.54 3.41
N VAL A 211 -6.01 9.89 4.55
CA VAL A 211 -6.89 11.06 4.66
C VAL A 211 -6.21 12.37 4.26
N PRO A 212 -5.03 12.75 4.79
CA PRO A 212 -4.33 13.98 4.40
C PRO A 212 -3.98 14.03 2.92
N GLN A 213 -3.54 12.90 2.35
CA GLN A 213 -3.20 12.79 0.94
C GLN A 213 -4.43 13.01 0.06
N LEU A 214 -5.55 12.36 0.37
CA LEU A 214 -6.78 12.54 -0.39
C LEU A 214 -7.32 13.96 -0.29
N SER A 215 -7.25 14.58 0.88
CA SER A 215 -7.64 15.97 1.09
C SER A 215 -6.85 16.93 0.21
N MET A 216 -5.53 16.73 0.11
CA MET A 216 -4.66 17.52 -0.78
C MET A 216 -5.05 17.31 -2.26
N LEU A 217 -5.28 16.08 -2.69
CA LEU A 217 -5.70 15.79 -4.06
C LEU A 217 -7.07 16.41 -4.40
N ALA A 218 -8.03 16.34 -3.47
CA ALA A 218 -9.32 16.96 -3.62
C ALA A 218 -9.22 18.49 -3.79
N ALA A 219 -8.36 19.14 -3.00
CA ALA A 219 -8.10 20.57 -3.15
C ALA A 219 -7.41 20.91 -4.48
N MET A 220 -6.57 20.03 -5.02
CA MET A 220 -5.91 20.26 -6.31
C MET A 220 -6.89 20.25 -7.50
N ALA A 221 -7.80 19.27 -7.57
CA ALA A 221 -8.56 19.03 -8.79
C ALA A 221 -9.95 18.37 -8.56
N GLY A 222 -10.47 18.32 -7.32
CA GLY A 222 -11.57 17.46 -6.91
C GLY A 222 -12.88 17.63 -7.70
N GLU A 223 -13.30 18.83 -8.02
CA GLU A 223 -14.59 19.10 -8.68
C GLU A 223 -14.47 19.29 -10.20
N LYS A 224 -13.25 19.33 -10.73
CA LYS A 224 -13.07 19.56 -12.17
C LYS A 224 -13.42 18.30 -12.97
N PRO A 225 -14.08 18.43 -14.13
CA PRO A 225 -14.18 17.32 -15.08
C PRO A 225 -12.79 16.79 -15.42
N ASP A 226 -12.64 15.47 -15.39
CA ASP A 226 -11.36 14.79 -15.60
C ASP A 226 -10.24 15.13 -14.60
N GLY A 227 -10.52 15.96 -13.58
CA GLY A 227 -9.52 16.51 -12.67
C GLY A 227 -8.78 15.45 -11.86
N LEU A 228 -9.49 14.44 -11.35
CA LEU A 228 -8.91 13.33 -10.59
C LEU A 228 -9.18 11.98 -11.26
N PHE A 229 -8.13 11.21 -11.44
CA PHE A 229 -8.23 9.85 -11.94
C PHE A 229 -7.40 8.91 -11.07
N PHE A 230 -8.04 7.87 -10.54
CA PHE A 230 -7.43 6.90 -9.63
C PHE A 230 -7.31 5.53 -10.31
N SER A 231 -6.18 4.85 -10.09
CA SER A 231 -6.01 3.43 -10.39
C SER A 231 -5.58 2.67 -9.15
N GLY A 232 -6.24 1.56 -8.84
CA GLY A 232 -5.99 0.82 -7.61
C GLY A 232 -6.64 -0.55 -7.56
N ASP A 233 -6.36 -1.29 -6.48
CA ASP A 233 -6.87 -2.63 -6.18
C ASP A 233 -7.18 -2.70 -4.68
N LEU A 234 -8.44 -2.76 -4.28
CA LEU A 234 -8.84 -2.85 -2.87
C LEU A 234 -8.25 -4.08 -2.16
N GLY A 235 -8.05 -5.18 -2.89
CA GLY A 235 -7.41 -6.38 -2.34
C GLY A 235 -5.92 -6.25 -2.09
N GLN A 236 -5.29 -5.15 -2.52
CA GLN A 236 -3.89 -4.83 -2.21
C GLN A 236 -3.75 -3.68 -1.20
N ARG A 237 -4.81 -3.35 -0.46
CA ARG A 237 -4.77 -2.37 0.62
C ARG A 237 -4.16 -3.01 1.86
N ILE A 238 -2.91 -2.69 2.15
CA ILE A 238 -2.14 -3.26 3.26
C ILE A 238 -1.58 -2.21 4.23
N PHE A 239 -1.58 -0.93 3.85
CA PHE A 239 -0.96 0.14 4.62
C PHE A 239 -1.96 1.07 5.32
N GLN A 240 -3.21 1.14 4.84
CA GLN A 240 -4.17 2.13 5.30
C GLN A 240 -5.48 1.51 5.77
N ALA A 241 -6.02 2.04 6.88
CA ALA A 241 -7.39 1.76 7.30
C ALA A 241 -8.39 2.31 6.26
N ALA A 242 -9.58 1.70 6.19
CA ALA A 242 -10.63 2.16 5.30
C ALA A 242 -11.27 3.45 5.81
N PHE A 243 -11.46 4.42 4.91
CA PHE A 243 -12.20 5.64 5.19
C PHE A 243 -13.04 6.06 3.98
N SER A 244 -14.03 6.92 4.20
CA SER A 244 -14.91 7.41 3.13
C SER A 244 -14.23 8.50 2.31
N TRP A 245 -14.01 8.25 1.02
CA TRP A 245 -13.51 9.24 0.08
C TRP A 245 -14.55 10.34 -0.19
N LYS A 246 -15.82 9.95 -0.19
CA LYS A 246 -16.94 10.88 -0.36
C LYS A 246 -17.00 11.92 0.76
N SER A 247 -16.65 11.56 2.00
CA SER A 247 -16.63 12.49 3.13
C SER A 247 -15.60 13.63 2.93
N LEU A 248 -14.59 13.41 2.07
CA LEU A 248 -13.56 14.38 1.69
C LEU A 248 -13.82 15.02 0.30
N GLY A 249 -15.05 14.93 -0.23
CA GLY A 249 -15.43 15.53 -1.51
C GLY A 249 -15.04 14.72 -2.76
N VAL A 250 -14.52 13.51 -2.62
CA VAL A 250 -14.12 12.66 -3.75
C VAL A 250 -15.12 11.53 -3.96
N ASP A 251 -16.11 11.76 -4.83
CA ASP A 251 -17.12 10.76 -5.18
C ASP A 251 -16.80 10.11 -6.54
N VAL A 252 -16.50 8.82 -6.54
CA VAL A 252 -16.21 8.04 -7.76
C VAL A 252 -17.38 7.14 -8.22
N ARG A 253 -18.53 7.19 -7.53
CA ARG A 253 -19.70 6.36 -7.85
C ARG A 253 -20.20 6.63 -9.26
N GLY A 254 -20.52 5.55 -9.98
CA GLY A 254 -20.92 5.61 -11.40
C GLY A 254 -19.77 5.92 -12.37
N ARG A 255 -18.57 6.25 -11.86
CA ARG A 255 -17.35 6.53 -12.63
C ARG A 255 -16.21 5.58 -12.32
N SER A 256 -16.53 4.42 -11.72
CA SER A 256 -15.59 3.32 -11.48
C SER A 256 -15.73 2.23 -12.55
N LYS A 257 -14.61 1.68 -13.02
CA LYS A 257 -14.55 0.59 -13.99
C LYS A 257 -13.51 -0.44 -13.58
N THR A 258 -13.87 -1.74 -13.69
CA THR A 258 -12.96 -2.84 -13.34
C THR A 258 -12.32 -3.43 -14.59
N LEU A 259 -10.99 -3.57 -14.58
CA LEU A 259 -10.23 -4.31 -15.57
C LEU A 259 -10.31 -5.80 -15.27
N ARG A 260 -10.60 -6.60 -16.28
CA ARG A 260 -10.87 -8.04 -16.12
C ARG A 260 -9.88 -8.95 -16.86
N VAL A 261 -8.87 -8.37 -17.54
CA VAL A 261 -7.86 -9.17 -18.24
C VAL A 261 -6.52 -9.01 -17.50
N ASN A 262 -6.00 -10.12 -17.00
CA ASN A 262 -4.71 -10.17 -16.30
C ASN A 262 -3.62 -10.59 -17.29
N TYR A 263 -2.61 -9.74 -17.44
CA TYR A 263 -1.49 -9.91 -18.36
C TYR A 263 -0.19 -10.35 -17.67
N ARG A 264 -0.18 -10.42 -16.34
CA ARG A 264 1.04 -10.66 -15.55
C ARG A 264 1.09 -12.07 -14.99
N THR A 265 0.05 -12.49 -14.30
CA THR A 265 0.03 -13.69 -13.47
C THR A 265 -0.67 -14.82 -14.20
N SER A 266 -0.13 -16.04 -14.19
CA SER A 266 -0.78 -17.21 -14.79
C SER A 266 -2.16 -17.45 -14.17
N HIS A 267 -3.02 -18.16 -14.91
CA HIS A 267 -4.38 -18.47 -14.44
C HIS A 267 -4.36 -19.23 -13.11
N GLN A 268 -3.45 -20.19 -12.98
CA GLN A 268 -3.34 -21.05 -11.80
C GLN A 268 -2.91 -20.25 -10.56
N ILE A 269 -1.87 -19.43 -10.68
CA ILE A 269 -1.40 -18.59 -9.56
C ILE A 269 -2.52 -17.61 -9.15
N ARG A 270 -3.13 -16.91 -10.11
CA ARG A 270 -4.22 -15.98 -9.82
C ARG A 270 -5.40 -16.68 -9.13
N ARG A 271 -5.83 -17.82 -9.64
CA ARG A 271 -6.94 -18.59 -9.06
C ARG A 271 -6.64 -19.04 -7.64
N CYS A 272 -5.42 -19.47 -7.36
CA CYS A 272 -4.97 -19.84 -6.01
C CYS A 272 -4.99 -18.62 -5.09
N ALA A 273 -4.33 -17.53 -5.47
CA ALA A 273 -4.26 -16.32 -4.63
C ALA A 273 -5.63 -15.64 -4.42
N ASP A 274 -6.52 -15.62 -5.43
CA ASP A 274 -7.85 -14.98 -5.32
C ASP A 274 -8.74 -15.65 -4.23
N ARG A 275 -8.44 -16.88 -3.81
CA ARG A 275 -9.16 -17.57 -2.72
C ARG A 275 -8.91 -16.97 -1.35
N LEU A 276 -7.77 -16.29 -1.16
CA LEU A 276 -7.47 -15.59 0.09
C LEU A 276 -8.41 -14.41 0.36
N LEU A 277 -9.10 -13.94 -0.67
CA LEU A 277 -9.88 -12.71 -0.60
C LEU A 277 -11.35 -12.98 -0.89
N ASP A 278 -12.20 -12.16 -0.29
CA ASP A 278 -13.62 -12.19 -0.62
C ASP A 278 -13.84 -11.98 -2.13
N PRO A 279 -14.80 -12.69 -2.73
CA PRO A 279 -15.13 -12.55 -4.15
C PRO A 279 -15.52 -11.12 -4.55
N GLU A 280 -16.01 -10.34 -3.60
CA GLU A 280 -16.37 -8.94 -3.74
C GLU A 280 -15.86 -8.16 -2.52
N ILE A 281 -15.05 -7.15 -2.77
CA ILE A 281 -14.52 -6.24 -1.74
C ILE A 281 -15.19 -4.89 -1.92
N ALA A 282 -15.77 -4.35 -0.84
CA ALA A 282 -16.37 -3.02 -0.84
C ALA A 282 -15.47 -2.01 -0.13
N ASP A 283 -15.48 -0.77 -0.61
CA ASP A 283 -14.95 0.37 0.14
C ASP A 283 -16.02 0.97 1.08
N MET A 284 -15.64 1.96 1.88
CA MET A 284 -16.54 2.62 2.84
C MET A 284 -17.67 3.41 2.17
N ASP A 285 -17.56 3.73 0.89
CA ASP A 285 -18.56 4.47 0.10
C ASP A 285 -19.51 3.55 -0.69
N GLY A 286 -19.37 2.22 -0.50
CA GLY A 286 -20.19 1.19 -1.14
C GLY A 286 -19.80 0.89 -2.59
N ASN A 287 -18.63 1.36 -3.06
CA ASN A 287 -18.11 0.90 -4.34
C ASN A 287 -17.55 -0.51 -4.17
N THR A 288 -18.00 -1.44 -5.01
CA THR A 288 -17.57 -2.84 -4.96
C THR A 288 -16.59 -3.15 -6.08
N GLU A 289 -15.57 -3.95 -5.75
CA GLU A 289 -14.68 -4.59 -6.70
C GLU A 289 -14.94 -6.08 -6.70
N SER A 290 -15.45 -6.60 -7.84
CA SER A 290 -15.65 -8.03 -8.02
C SER A 290 -14.51 -8.63 -8.84
N ARG A 291 -13.92 -9.70 -8.31
CA ARG A 291 -12.88 -10.49 -8.99
C ARG A 291 -13.46 -11.52 -9.97
N LYS A 292 -14.78 -11.73 -9.91
CA LYS A 292 -15.49 -12.64 -10.81
C LYS A 292 -15.33 -12.21 -12.27
N GLY A 293 -14.99 -13.17 -13.12
CA GLY A 293 -14.82 -12.94 -14.56
C GLY A 293 -13.47 -12.30 -14.94
N THR A 294 -12.50 -12.23 -14.03
CA THR A 294 -11.12 -11.92 -14.40
C THR A 294 -10.48 -13.12 -15.11
N VAL A 295 -9.87 -12.88 -16.25
CA VAL A 295 -9.24 -13.91 -17.10
C VAL A 295 -7.75 -13.59 -17.26
N SER A 296 -6.89 -14.58 -17.00
CA SER A 296 -5.45 -14.48 -17.30
C SER A 296 -5.20 -14.86 -18.76
N VAL A 297 -4.28 -14.15 -19.42
CA VAL A 297 -3.96 -14.37 -20.83
C VAL A 297 -3.13 -15.62 -21.09
N PHE A 298 -2.54 -16.21 -20.05
CA PHE A 298 -1.74 -17.43 -20.15
C PHE A 298 -1.96 -18.36 -18.95
N ASN A 299 -1.61 -19.63 -19.14
CA ASN A 299 -1.59 -20.65 -18.11
C ASN A 299 -0.15 -20.91 -17.66
N GLY A 300 0.01 -21.43 -16.46
CA GLY A 300 1.26 -21.88 -15.87
C GLY A 300 1.04 -23.17 -15.08
N PRO A 301 2.08 -23.67 -14.39
CA PRO A 301 1.92 -24.77 -13.45
C PRO A 301 1.05 -24.34 -12.26
N ASP A 302 0.44 -25.31 -11.60
CA ASP A 302 -0.27 -25.06 -10.34
C ASP A 302 0.73 -24.63 -9.26
N PRO A 303 0.37 -23.68 -8.40
CA PRO A 303 1.14 -23.34 -7.21
C PRO A 303 1.33 -24.54 -6.31
N VAL A 304 2.51 -24.62 -5.68
CA VAL A 304 2.83 -25.70 -4.74
C VAL A 304 2.74 -25.13 -3.32
N VAL A 305 1.81 -25.67 -2.53
CA VAL A 305 1.68 -25.35 -1.09
C VAL A 305 2.09 -26.59 -0.32
N THR A 306 3.09 -26.49 0.58
CA THR A 306 3.66 -27.65 1.28
C THR A 306 3.98 -27.28 2.72
N ALA A 307 3.56 -28.14 3.66
CA ALA A 307 3.94 -28.11 5.04
C ALA A 307 5.10 -29.11 5.31
N PHE A 308 5.96 -28.79 6.24
CA PHE A 308 7.14 -29.56 6.63
C PHE A 308 7.18 -29.80 8.14
N ASP A 309 7.87 -30.85 8.59
CA ASP A 309 8.02 -31.14 10.01
C ASP A 309 9.07 -30.28 10.70
N SER A 310 9.96 -29.62 9.95
CA SER A 310 11.05 -28.79 10.48
C SER A 310 11.51 -27.71 9.48
N GLU A 311 12.15 -26.66 9.99
CA GLU A 311 12.76 -25.59 9.19
C GLU A 311 13.86 -26.13 8.26
N ASP A 312 14.65 -27.11 8.69
CA ASP A 312 15.71 -27.74 7.88
C ASP A 312 15.11 -28.44 6.64
N GLN A 313 13.98 -29.13 6.82
CA GLN A 313 13.25 -29.74 5.69
C GLN A 313 12.69 -28.70 4.73
N GLU A 314 12.10 -27.65 5.26
CA GLU A 314 11.58 -26.53 4.46
C GLU A 314 12.71 -25.86 3.67
N GLN A 315 13.82 -25.50 4.34
CA GLN A 315 14.99 -24.87 3.70
C GLN A 315 15.55 -25.75 2.59
N THR A 316 15.70 -27.06 2.83
CA THR A 316 16.14 -28.03 1.82
C THR A 316 15.20 -28.06 0.62
N ALA A 317 13.89 -28.10 0.86
CA ALA A 317 12.91 -28.17 -0.21
C ALA A 317 12.81 -26.84 -1.02
N VAL A 318 12.99 -25.70 -0.36
CA VAL A 318 13.03 -24.39 -1.00
C VAL A 318 14.31 -24.24 -1.81
N SER A 319 15.46 -24.62 -1.28
CA SER A 319 16.73 -24.55 -2.00
C SER A 319 16.70 -25.41 -3.28
N GLN A 320 16.20 -26.65 -3.18
CA GLN A 320 16.03 -27.52 -4.34
C GLN A 320 15.13 -26.90 -5.39
N TRP A 321 14.00 -26.31 -4.97
CA TRP A 321 13.05 -25.68 -5.88
C TRP A 321 13.67 -24.46 -6.60
N ILE A 322 14.45 -23.61 -5.90
CA ILE A 322 15.18 -22.50 -6.51
C ILE A 322 16.16 -23.03 -7.56
N ALA A 323 16.97 -24.02 -7.22
CA ALA A 323 17.92 -24.64 -8.14
C ALA A 323 17.23 -25.22 -9.38
N ASP A 324 16.08 -25.89 -9.21
CA ASP A 324 15.27 -26.43 -10.29
C ASP A 324 14.75 -25.34 -11.24
N ARG A 325 14.27 -24.21 -10.70
CA ARG A 325 13.77 -23.07 -11.52
C ARG A 325 14.89 -22.47 -12.36
N MET A 326 16.08 -22.35 -11.78
CA MET A 326 17.24 -21.82 -12.50
C MET A 326 17.74 -22.78 -13.59
N THR A 327 17.86 -24.06 -13.24
CA THR A 327 18.45 -25.08 -14.14
C THR A 327 17.48 -25.51 -15.23
N ASN A 328 16.23 -25.82 -14.88
CA ASN A 328 15.27 -26.43 -15.80
C ASN A 328 14.46 -25.39 -16.57
N ASP A 329 14.17 -24.22 -15.94
CA ASP A 329 13.33 -23.17 -16.54
C ASP A 329 14.12 -21.94 -17.00
N GLY A 330 15.45 -21.93 -16.77
CA GLY A 330 16.35 -20.85 -17.21
C GLY A 330 16.00 -19.51 -16.55
N ILE A 331 15.54 -19.53 -15.28
CA ILE A 331 15.18 -18.32 -14.54
C ILE A 331 16.45 -17.76 -13.89
N ALA A 332 16.75 -16.48 -14.13
CA ALA A 332 17.90 -15.83 -13.51
C ALA A 332 17.63 -15.56 -12.02
N ALA A 333 18.69 -15.54 -11.19
CA ALA A 333 18.57 -15.27 -9.76
C ALA A 333 17.79 -13.98 -9.45
N SER A 334 18.02 -12.91 -10.22
CA SER A 334 17.29 -11.63 -10.08
C SER A 334 15.81 -11.68 -10.48
N GLU A 335 15.34 -12.78 -11.06
CA GLU A 335 13.93 -13.02 -11.39
C GLU A 335 13.24 -13.92 -10.34
N ILE A 336 13.94 -14.24 -9.24
CA ILE A 336 13.44 -15.05 -8.12
C ILE A 336 13.34 -14.18 -6.87
N ALA A 337 12.27 -14.33 -6.11
CA ALA A 337 12.13 -13.73 -4.79
C ALA A 337 11.66 -14.74 -3.74
N VAL A 338 12.11 -14.52 -2.51
CA VAL A 338 11.62 -15.19 -1.30
C VAL A 338 11.00 -14.14 -0.39
N PHE A 339 9.72 -14.25 -0.13
CA PHE A 339 8.99 -13.37 0.77
C PHE A 339 8.65 -14.09 2.07
N VAL A 340 8.85 -13.39 3.18
CA VAL A 340 8.49 -13.83 4.54
C VAL A 340 7.63 -12.77 5.21
N ARG A 341 6.95 -13.13 6.30
CA ARG A 341 6.02 -12.19 6.95
C ARG A 341 6.73 -11.02 7.63
N SER A 342 7.84 -11.26 8.31
CA SER A 342 8.61 -10.26 9.06
C SER A 342 10.11 -10.49 8.95
N SER A 343 10.91 -9.51 9.41
CA SER A 343 12.37 -9.64 9.47
C SER A 343 12.86 -10.78 10.39
N GLU A 344 12.05 -11.24 11.32
CA GLU A 344 12.36 -12.37 12.20
C GLU A 344 12.60 -13.68 11.42
N GLN A 345 12.04 -13.79 10.21
CA GLN A 345 12.15 -14.94 9.34
C GLN A 345 13.24 -14.78 8.26
N PHE A 346 14.00 -13.69 8.27
CA PHE A 346 15.02 -13.45 7.24
C PHE A 346 16.13 -14.49 7.24
N ASP A 347 16.64 -14.87 8.40
CA ASP A 347 17.73 -15.87 8.52
C ASP A 347 17.30 -17.22 7.92
N ARG A 348 16.04 -17.62 8.12
CA ARG A 348 15.46 -18.84 7.55
C ARG A 348 15.40 -18.77 6.01
N ALA A 349 14.99 -17.64 5.46
CA ALA A 349 14.97 -17.42 4.02
C ALA A 349 16.38 -17.33 3.40
N GLN A 350 17.33 -16.67 4.08
CA GLN A 350 18.73 -16.57 3.67
C GLN A 350 19.37 -17.95 3.60
N SER A 351 19.20 -18.75 4.64
CA SER A 351 19.72 -20.13 4.69
C SER A 351 19.22 -20.99 3.53
N ALA A 352 17.94 -20.85 3.15
CA ALA A 352 17.37 -21.57 2.03
C ALA A 352 17.98 -21.15 0.68
N VAL A 353 18.27 -19.86 0.48
CA VAL A 353 18.90 -19.34 -0.75
C VAL A 353 20.38 -19.72 -0.80
N GLU A 354 21.10 -19.65 0.32
CA GLU A 354 22.51 -20.07 0.43
C GLU A 354 22.68 -21.57 0.17
N ALA A 355 21.75 -22.39 0.68
CA ALA A 355 21.73 -23.83 0.40
C ALA A 355 21.49 -24.16 -1.08
N ALA A 356 20.91 -23.22 -1.86
CA ALA A 356 20.80 -23.32 -3.33
C ALA A 356 22.05 -22.85 -4.06
N ASP A 357 23.15 -22.54 -3.37
CA ASP A 357 24.39 -21.94 -3.90
C ASP A 357 24.12 -20.62 -4.65
N GLN A 358 23.20 -19.81 -4.13
CA GLN A 358 22.86 -18.51 -4.72
C GLN A 358 23.18 -17.35 -3.80
N ALA A 359 23.66 -16.25 -4.41
CA ALA A 359 23.77 -14.98 -3.71
C ALA A 359 22.39 -14.34 -3.53
N TRP A 360 22.21 -13.65 -2.42
CA TRP A 360 20.97 -12.97 -2.11
C TRP A 360 21.20 -11.49 -1.74
N HIS A 361 20.13 -10.71 -1.71
CA HIS A 361 20.09 -9.38 -1.13
C HIS A 361 18.76 -9.15 -0.41
N LEU A 362 18.80 -8.41 0.69
CA LEU A 362 17.59 -7.96 1.36
C LEU A 362 17.01 -6.75 0.63
N LEU A 363 15.71 -6.83 0.37
CA LEU A 363 14.94 -5.68 -0.09
C LEU A 363 14.82 -4.66 1.04
N ASP A 364 15.08 -3.40 0.73
CA ASP A 364 14.86 -2.25 1.58
C ASP A 364 13.70 -1.38 1.04
N GLU A 365 13.46 -0.24 1.65
CA GLU A 365 12.43 0.70 1.21
C GLU A 365 12.64 1.23 -0.22
N ARG A 366 13.84 1.11 -0.80
CA ARG A 366 14.13 1.50 -2.19
C ARG A 366 13.64 0.46 -3.19
N VAL A 367 13.41 -0.77 -2.69
CA VAL A 367 12.86 -1.90 -3.47
C VAL A 367 13.70 -2.16 -4.75
N ASP A 368 15.03 -2.02 -4.64
CA ASP A 368 15.95 -2.23 -5.76
C ASP A 368 16.29 -3.72 -5.87
N VAL A 369 16.00 -4.31 -7.04
CA VAL A 369 16.41 -5.67 -7.39
C VAL A 369 17.84 -5.65 -7.92
N GLN A 370 18.72 -6.49 -7.33
CA GLN A 370 20.11 -6.58 -7.73
C GLN A 370 20.34 -7.71 -8.74
N ASP A 371 21.07 -7.40 -9.83
CA ASP A 371 21.41 -8.41 -10.83
C ASP A 371 22.25 -9.55 -10.23
N GLY A 372 21.91 -10.78 -10.62
CA GLY A 372 22.61 -11.99 -10.19
C GLY A 372 22.33 -12.42 -8.76
N LYS A 373 21.37 -11.81 -8.06
CA LYS A 373 21.01 -12.17 -6.67
C LYS A 373 19.52 -12.45 -6.55
N VAL A 374 19.18 -13.41 -5.68
CA VAL A 374 17.79 -13.66 -5.25
C VAL A 374 17.36 -12.56 -4.30
N ALA A 375 16.16 -11.99 -4.52
CA ALA A 375 15.59 -10.99 -3.62
C ALA A 375 14.94 -11.66 -2.41
N ILE A 376 15.28 -11.20 -1.20
CA ILE A 376 14.61 -11.61 0.04
C ILE A 376 13.96 -10.38 0.67
N GLY A 377 12.70 -10.47 1.08
CA GLY A 377 12.02 -9.34 1.70
C GLY A 377 10.79 -9.73 2.50
N SER A 378 10.31 -8.78 3.30
CA SER A 378 9.01 -8.94 3.94
C SER A 378 7.88 -8.79 2.92
N MET A 379 6.72 -9.39 3.22
CA MET A 379 5.53 -9.30 2.36
C MET A 379 5.09 -7.85 2.11
N HIS A 380 5.39 -6.92 3.02
CA HIS A 380 5.10 -5.49 2.84
C HIS A 380 5.91 -4.88 1.68
N LEU A 381 7.17 -5.30 1.53
CA LEU A 381 8.05 -4.82 0.46
C LEU A 381 7.77 -5.48 -0.90
N ALA A 382 6.95 -6.53 -0.92
CA ALA A 382 6.57 -7.20 -2.16
C ALA A 382 5.78 -6.31 -3.13
N LYS A 383 5.12 -5.27 -2.59
CA LYS A 383 4.21 -4.42 -3.37
C LYS A 383 4.93 -3.68 -4.51
N GLY A 384 4.31 -3.71 -5.70
CA GLY A 384 4.87 -3.07 -6.90
C GLY A 384 5.94 -3.89 -7.64
N LEU A 385 6.49 -4.94 -7.01
CA LEU A 385 7.46 -5.85 -7.61
C LEU A 385 6.80 -6.92 -8.48
N GLU A 386 7.64 -7.60 -9.27
CA GLU A 386 7.25 -8.68 -10.15
C GLU A 386 8.45 -9.61 -10.41
N PHE A 387 8.25 -10.90 -10.19
CA PHE A 387 9.27 -11.92 -10.37
C PHE A 387 8.70 -13.09 -11.19
N ARG A 388 9.55 -13.82 -11.91
CA ARG A 388 9.11 -15.02 -12.62
C ARG A 388 8.79 -16.15 -11.66
N ALA A 389 9.58 -16.29 -10.60
CA ALA A 389 9.39 -17.31 -9.57
C ALA A 389 9.37 -16.67 -8.18
N VAL A 390 8.42 -17.04 -7.36
CA VAL A 390 8.28 -16.55 -5.97
C VAL A 390 8.12 -17.72 -5.02
N VAL A 391 8.85 -17.65 -3.92
CA VAL A 391 8.60 -18.44 -2.71
C VAL A 391 8.00 -17.52 -1.66
N VAL A 392 6.88 -17.94 -1.07
CA VAL A 392 6.36 -17.35 0.16
C VAL A 392 6.62 -18.36 1.27
N MET A 393 7.58 -18.05 2.14
CA MET A 393 8.18 -19.00 3.09
C MET A 393 7.81 -18.66 4.52
N ALA A 394 7.92 -19.64 5.41
CA ALA A 394 7.63 -19.50 6.85
C ALA A 394 6.20 -19.04 7.11
N CYS A 395 5.22 -19.64 6.42
CA CYS A 395 3.80 -19.39 6.63
C CYS A 395 3.25 -20.22 7.79
N ASP A 396 3.93 -20.21 8.92
CA ASP A 396 3.58 -20.97 10.13
C ASP A 396 2.43 -20.29 10.87
N ASP A 397 1.71 -20.99 11.73
CA ASP A 397 0.51 -20.51 12.43
C ASP A 397 0.75 -19.23 13.26
N GLU A 398 1.84 -19.17 14.05
CA GLU A 398 2.16 -17.99 14.85
C GLU A 398 2.80 -16.84 14.03
N THR A 399 3.19 -17.13 12.78
CA THR A 399 3.82 -16.16 11.87
C THR A 399 2.80 -15.46 11.00
N ILE A 400 1.76 -16.17 10.51
CA ILE A 400 0.69 -15.62 9.70
C ILE A 400 -0.66 -16.19 10.16
N PRO A 401 -1.55 -15.36 10.74
CA PRO A 401 -1.40 -13.94 11.06
C PRO A 401 -0.35 -13.68 12.13
N LEU A 402 0.32 -12.52 12.09
CA LEU A 402 1.38 -12.21 13.04
C LEU A 402 0.84 -12.12 14.47
N GLN A 403 1.29 -13.03 15.35
CA GLN A 403 0.77 -13.21 16.72
C GLN A 403 0.83 -11.91 17.55
N SER A 404 1.93 -11.16 17.45
CA SER A 404 2.08 -9.91 18.19
C SER A 404 1.03 -8.83 17.80
N ARG A 405 0.51 -8.87 16.56
CA ARG A 405 -0.59 -8.00 16.14
C ARG A 405 -1.91 -8.45 16.74
N ILE A 406 -2.15 -9.75 16.84
CA ILE A 406 -3.35 -10.33 17.46
C ILE A 406 -3.38 -10.01 18.96
N GLU A 407 -2.27 -10.21 19.66
CA GLU A 407 -2.16 -9.95 21.11
C GLU A 407 -2.32 -8.47 21.48
N SER A 408 -2.03 -7.57 20.54
CA SER A 408 -2.19 -6.12 20.75
C SER A 408 -3.63 -5.62 20.67
N ILE A 409 -4.59 -6.51 20.36
CA ILE A 409 -5.99 -6.17 20.08
C ILE A 409 -6.85 -6.40 21.33
N GLY A 410 -7.69 -5.41 21.63
CA GLY A 410 -8.65 -5.49 22.73
C GLY A 410 -10.10 -5.83 22.33
N ASP A 411 -10.40 -5.98 21.03
CA ASP A 411 -11.77 -6.11 20.52
C ASP A 411 -11.82 -7.07 19.31
N GLU A 412 -12.87 -7.91 19.25
CA GLU A 412 -13.12 -8.88 18.16
C GLU A 412 -13.21 -8.24 16.77
N ALA A 413 -13.60 -7.00 16.69
CA ALA A 413 -13.76 -6.29 15.43
C ALA A 413 -12.43 -5.77 14.85
N ASP A 414 -11.52 -5.36 15.71
CA ASP A 414 -10.15 -5.00 15.32
C ASP A 414 -9.37 -6.27 14.91
N LEU A 415 -9.72 -7.42 15.52
CA LEU A 415 -9.19 -8.72 15.14
C LEU A 415 -9.50 -9.06 13.67
N GLN A 416 -10.75 -8.87 13.24
CA GLN A 416 -11.14 -9.12 11.84
C GLN A 416 -10.39 -8.21 10.85
N GLU A 417 -10.06 -6.97 11.24
CA GLU A 417 -9.27 -6.06 10.39
C GLU A 417 -7.81 -6.53 10.28
N VAL A 418 -7.23 -7.05 11.37
CA VAL A 418 -5.90 -7.66 11.33
C VAL A 418 -5.90 -8.87 10.43
N TYR A 419 -6.85 -9.78 10.59
CA TYR A 419 -6.97 -10.96 9.71
C TYR A 419 -7.11 -10.58 8.24
N ALA A 420 -7.97 -9.60 7.93
CA ALA A 420 -8.12 -9.10 6.57
C ALA A 420 -6.80 -8.53 6.01
N THR A 421 -6.06 -7.77 6.82
CA THR A 421 -4.77 -7.20 6.41
C THR A 421 -3.72 -8.30 6.18
N GLU A 422 -3.65 -9.31 7.05
CA GLU A 422 -2.73 -10.44 6.91
C GLU A 422 -3.04 -11.27 5.66
N ARG A 423 -4.33 -11.51 5.35
CA ARG A 423 -4.75 -12.15 4.09
C ARG A 423 -4.36 -11.32 2.87
N HIS A 424 -4.50 -9.99 2.93
CA HIS A 424 -4.06 -9.10 1.87
C HIS A 424 -2.53 -9.13 1.68
N LEU A 425 -1.75 -9.20 2.75
CA LEU A 425 -0.30 -9.33 2.68
C LEU A 425 0.12 -10.62 1.96
N LEU A 426 -0.47 -11.75 2.36
CA LEU A 426 -0.21 -13.04 1.72
C LEU A 426 -0.63 -13.02 0.25
N TYR A 427 -1.82 -12.45 -0.06
CA TYR A 427 -2.27 -12.24 -1.43
C TYR A 427 -1.29 -11.40 -2.25
N VAL A 428 -0.81 -10.28 -1.70
CA VAL A 428 0.17 -9.42 -2.37
C VAL A 428 1.43 -10.22 -2.68
N ALA A 429 2.00 -10.95 -1.72
CA ALA A 429 3.20 -11.75 -1.92
C ALA A 429 3.01 -12.83 -3.01
N CYS A 430 1.93 -13.61 -2.95
CA CYS A 430 1.61 -14.64 -3.95
C CYS A 430 1.46 -14.06 -5.37
N THR A 431 0.81 -12.89 -5.51
CA THR A 431 0.56 -12.25 -6.81
C THR A 431 1.78 -11.52 -7.39
N ARG A 432 2.93 -11.57 -6.73
CA ARG A 432 4.22 -11.13 -7.32
C ARG A 432 4.76 -12.15 -8.30
N ALA A 433 4.34 -13.41 -8.18
CA ALA A 433 4.72 -14.47 -9.08
C ALA A 433 4.03 -14.33 -10.45
N ARG A 434 4.84 -14.44 -11.52
CA ARG A 434 4.36 -14.49 -12.89
C ARG A 434 4.13 -15.92 -13.36
N ASP A 435 5.17 -16.75 -13.26
CA ASP A 435 5.24 -18.08 -13.85
C ASP A 435 5.12 -19.21 -12.79
N PHE A 436 5.80 -19.06 -11.63
CA PHE A 436 5.92 -20.10 -10.61
C PHE A 436 5.72 -19.53 -9.21
N LEU A 437 4.89 -20.21 -8.43
CA LEU A 437 4.63 -19.88 -7.01
C LEU A 437 4.81 -21.12 -6.14
N ARG A 438 5.57 -20.96 -5.06
CA ARG A 438 5.65 -21.93 -3.97
C ARG A 438 5.32 -21.24 -2.66
N VAL A 439 4.49 -21.89 -1.85
CA VAL A 439 4.17 -21.44 -0.47
C VAL A 439 4.56 -22.55 0.49
N THR A 440 5.29 -22.21 1.55
CA THR A 440 5.81 -23.21 2.51
C THR A 440 5.58 -22.78 3.95
N CYS A 441 5.41 -23.76 4.83
CA CYS A 441 5.33 -23.60 6.28
C CYS A 441 5.96 -24.79 7.00
N VAL A 442 6.22 -24.63 8.29
CA VAL A 442 6.43 -25.72 9.24
C VAL A 442 5.13 -25.96 10.00
N GLU A 443 4.80 -27.22 10.27
CA GLU A 443 3.61 -27.57 11.04
C GLU A 443 3.68 -27.08 12.51
N PRO A 444 2.60 -26.48 13.04
CA PRO A 444 1.33 -26.20 12.36
C PRO A 444 1.42 -25.02 11.40
N GLY A 445 0.86 -25.18 10.20
CA GLY A 445 0.80 -24.11 9.20
C GLY A 445 -0.32 -23.12 9.47
N SER A 446 -0.19 -21.93 8.90
CA SER A 446 -1.22 -20.89 8.94
C SER A 446 -2.56 -21.40 8.41
N GLU A 447 -3.66 -21.05 9.09
CA GLU A 447 -5.01 -21.35 8.63
C GLU A 447 -5.31 -20.80 7.21
N PHE A 448 -4.64 -19.72 6.78
CA PHE A 448 -4.81 -19.15 5.46
C PHE A 448 -4.32 -20.05 4.32
N LEU A 449 -3.49 -21.05 4.64
CA LEU A 449 -3.01 -22.01 3.64
C LEU A 449 -4.12 -22.96 3.19
N GLU A 450 -5.11 -23.24 4.04
CA GLU A 450 -6.29 -24.04 3.65
C GLU A 450 -7.08 -23.35 2.54
N ASP A 451 -7.21 -22.01 2.61
CA ASP A 451 -7.85 -21.23 1.54
C ASP A 451 -7.10 -21.35 0.21
N LEU A 452 -5.76 -21.36 0.23
CA LEU A 452 -4.96 -21.51 -0.99
C LEU A 452 -5.17 -22.89 -1.64
N LEU A 453 -5.35 -23.92 -0.83
CA LEU A 453 -5.57 -25.30 -1.29
C LEU A 453 -7.00 -25.52 -1.84
N GLY A 454 -8.01 -24.92 -1.25
CA GLY A 454 -9.42 -24.82 -1.68
C GLY A 454 -10.24 -26.02 -1.54
#